data_8b8280187e635e70efe0f0d20b8a8b65
#
_entry.id   8b8280187e635e70efe0f0d20b8a8b65
#
_cell.length_a   1.000
_cell.length_b   1.000
_cell.length_c   1.000
_cell.angle_alpha   90.00
_cell.angle_beta   90.00
_cell.angle_gamma   90.00
#
_symmetry.space_group_name_H-M   'P 1'
#
loop_
_entity.id
_entity.type
_entity.pdbx_description
1 polymer ?
#
loop_
_entity_poly.entity_id
_entity_poly.type
_entity_poly.pdbx_seq_one_letter_code
_entity_poly.pdbx_strand_id
1 'polypeptide(L)'
;LNTEEIAVLIAAYGTYYMICAYIKNQRQVALLLRDLSQFENFGKPPGFEKKDKQLNLCVKMLVAYSFTGTVVYSSMKLFEKGKCKAFHLERKSNGNYCGLIAPFWLPFEIDYFPVFHLWLLYGFLAACLLLKMCLHISFNALEIAHHIILRIHHLRIMFLECFNSGSNQIIRVKLATCVLYHKEILE
;
A
#
# COMPACT_ATOMS: atom_id res chain seq x y z
N LEU A 1 -7.28 1.01 29.03
CA LEU A 1 -6.70 1.11 27.66
C LEU A 1 -6.54 2.56 27.31
N ASN A 2 -5.33 2.96 26.98
CA ASN A 2 -5.04 4.32 26.50
C ASN A 2 -5.56 4.46 25.05
N THR A 3 -5.91 5.68 24.63
CA THR A 3 -6.40 5.96 23.27
C THR A 3 -5.39 5.48 22.21
N GLU A 4 -4.10 5.57 22.50
CA GLU A 4 -3.01 5.09 21.64
C GLU A 4 -3.05 3.55 21.48
N GLU A 5 -3.29 2.81 22.57
CA GLU A 5 -3.38 1.35 22.55
C GLU A 5 -4.58 0.87 21.73
N ILE A 6 -5.72 1.56 21.85
CA ILE A 6 -6.93 1.26 21.07
C ILE A 6 -6.66 1.52 19.58
N ALA A 7 -6.04 2.64 19.24
CA ALA A 7 -5.70 2.98 17.86
C ALA A 7 -4.75 1.94 17.23
N VAL A 8 -3.74 1.49 17.97
CA VAL A 8 -2.81 0.44 17.51
C VAL A 8 -3.53 -0.89 17.30
N LEU A 9 -4.44 -1.27 18.21
CA LEU A 9 -5.24 -2.50 18.05
C LEU A 9 -6.14 -2.46 16.82
N ILE A 10 -6.84 -1.34 16.60
CA ILE A 10 -7.71 -1.16 15.42
C ILE A 10 -6.87 -1.22 14.14
N ALA A 11 -5.72 -0.53 14.11
CA ALA A 11 -4.82 -0.53 12.97
C ALA A 11 -4.26 -1.94 12.69
N ALA A 12 -3.85 -2.68 13.73
CA ALA A 12 -3.34 -4.04 13.60
C ALA A 12 -4.43 -5.00 13.07
N TYR A 13 -5.66 -4.91 13.59
CA TYR A 13 -6.78 -5.71 13.13
C TYR A 13 -7.13 -5.40 11.67
N GLY A 14 -7.23 -4.12 11.32
CA GLY A 14 -7.51 -3.69 9.94
C GLY A 14 -6.44 -4.17 8.96
N THR A 15 -5.16 -4.06 9.35
CA THR A 15 -4.02 -4.56 8.58
C THR A 15 -4.08 -6.06 8.38
N TYR A 16 -4.36 -6.82 9.44
CA TYR A 16 -4.51 -8.28 9.37
C TYR A 16 -5.64 -8.68 8.42
N TYR A 17 -6.81 -8.05 8.55
CA TYR A 17 -7.95 -8.30 7.66
C TYR A 17 -7.61 -8.02 6.20
N MET A 18 -6.95 -6.88 5.93
CA MET A 18 -6.52 -6.49 4.58
C MET A 18 -5.54 -7.51 3.98
N ILE A 19 -4.56 -8.00 4.77
CA ILE A 19 -3.61 -9.03 4.33
C ILE A 19 -4.33 -10.35 4.02
N CYS A 20 -5.24 -10.79 4.88
CA CYS A 20 -6.01 -12.02 4.65
C CYS A 20 -6.88 -11.93 3.39
N ALA A 21 -7.56 -10.80 3.20
CA ALA A 21 -8.36 -10.54 2.01
C ALA A 21 -7.50 -10.54 0.73
N TYR A 22 -6.32 -9.91 0.79
CA TYR A 22 -5.38 -9.89 -0.32
C TYR A 22 -4.86 -11.30 -0.68
N ILE A 23 -4.43 -12.07 0.31
CA ILE A 23 -3.94 -13.46 0.09
C ILE A 23 -5.03 -14.31 -0.55
N LYS A 24 -6.28 -14.18 -0.10
CA LYS A 24 -7.42 -14.89 -0.67
C LYS A 24 -7.64 -14.56 -2.14
N ASN A 25 -7.48 -13.30 -2.52
CA ASN A 25 -7.78 -12.78 -3.86
C ASN A 25 -6.53 -12.53 -4.73
N GLN A 26 -5.32 -12.87 -4.27
CA GLN A 26 -4.05 -12.54 -4.95
C GLN A 26 -3.99 -13.01 -6.41
N ARG A 27 -4.58 -14.18 -6.71
CA ARG A 27 -4.63 -14.71 -8.07
C ARG A 27 -5.50 -13.83 -8.98
N GLN A 28 -6.63 -13.37 -8.49
CA GLN A 28 -7.54 -12.50 -9.25
C GLN A 28 -6.90 -11.13 -9.49
N VAL A 29 -6.23 -10.56 -8.48
CA VAL A 29 -5.48 -9.32 -8.60
C VAL A 29 -4.36 -9.44 -9.63
N ALA A 30 -3.61 -10.54 -9.62
CA ALA A 30 -2.54 -10.76 -10.59
C ALA A 30 -3.06 -10.95 -12.03
N LEU A 31 -4.19 -11.64 -12.22
CA LEU A 31 -4.84 -11.79 -13.51
C LEU A 31 -5.35 -10.43 -14.02
N LEU A 32 -6.02 -9.67 -13.17
CA LEU A 32 -6.51 -8.33 -13.51
C LEU A 32 -5.37 -7.38 -13.91
N LEU A 33 -4.27 -7.35 -13.16
CA LEU A 33 -3.09 -6.56 -13.52
C LEU A 33 -2.49 -6.97 -14.85
N ARG A 34 -2.40 -8.27 -15.10
CA ARG A 34 -1.93 -8.80 -16.37
C ARG A 34 -2.83 -8.34 -17.53
N ASP A 35 -4.14 -8.51 -17.39
CA ASP A 35 -5.10 -8.17 -18.45
C ASP A 35 -5.14 -6.65 -18.69
N LEU A 36 -5.02 -5.85 -17.62
CA LEU A 36 -4.90 -4.38 -17.74
C LEU A 36 -3.59 -3.92 -18.40
N SER A 37 -2.51 -4.70 -18.30
CA SER A 37 -1.22 -4.39 -18.92
C SER A 37 -1.10 -4.86 -20.37
N GLN A 38 -2.05 -5.66 -20.88
CA GLN A 38 -2.09 -6.09 -22.26
C GLN A 38 -2.74 -5.01 -23.14
N PHE A 39 -1.98 -4.51 -24.12
CA PHE A 39 -2.42 -3.46 -25.06
C PHE A 39 -2.45 -3.95 -26.50
N GLU A 40 -2.54 -5.27 -26.73
CA GLU A 40 -2.40 -5.87 -28.05
C GLU A 40 -3.54 -5.47 -28.99
N ASN A 41 -4.78 -5.39 -28.48
CA ASN A 41 -5.97 -5.18 -29.31
C ASN A 41 -6.18 -3.72 -29.76
N PHE A 42 -5.90 -2.75 -28.89
CA PHE A 42 -6.24 -1.34 -29.10
C PHE A 42 -5.04 -0.39 -29.09
N GLY A 43 -3.83 -0.95 -28.92
CA GLY A 43 -2.60 -0.17 -28.85
C GLY A 43 -2.35 0.47 -27.48
N LYS A 44 -1.12 0.91 -27.30
CA LYS A 44 -0.65 1.48 -26.05
C LYS A 44 -1.14 2.92 -25.88
N PRO A 45 -1.71 3.29 -24.72
CA PRO A 45 -2.17 4.65 -24.46
C PRO A 45 -1.04 5.69 -24.63
N PRO A 46 -1.32 6.86 -25.18
CA PRO A 46 -0.32 7.90 -25.36
C PRO A 46 0.20 8.38 -24.00
N GLY A 47 1.53 8.50 -23.88
CA GLY A 47 2.18 8.94 -22.65
C GLY A 47 2.27 7.88 -21.53
N PHE A 48 1.90 6.63 -21.81
CA PHE A 48 1.98 5.51 -20.85
C PHE A 48 3.34 5.43 -20.16
N GLU A 49 4.43 5.38 -20.91
CA GLU A 49 5.78 5.22 -20.34
C GLU A 49 6.22 6.36 -19.41
N LYS A 50 5.79 7.59 -19.73
CA LYS A 50 6.07 8.74 -18.85
C LYS A 50 5.31 8.63 -17.54
N LYS A 51 4.05 8.24 -17.60
CA LYS A 51 3.19 8.10 -16.42
C LYS A 51 3.62 6.89 -15.57
N ASP A 52 3.99 5.79 -16.20
CA ASP A 52 4.53 4.61 -15.51
C ASP A 52 5.83 4.93 -14.75
N LYS A 53 6.76 5.68 -15.39
CA LYS A 53 7.96 6.16 -14.70
C LYS A 53 7.65 7.07 -13.51
N GLN A 54 6.62 7.94 -13.63
CA GLN A 54 6.19 8.79 -12.53
C GLN A 54 5.61 7.97 -11.38
N LEU A 55 4.77 6.97 -11.68
CA LEU A 55 4.21 6.07 -10.68
C LEU A 55 5.34 5.32 -9.95
N ASN A 56 6.29 4.74 -10.68
CA ASN A 56 7.44 4.05 -10.12
C ASN A 56 8.30 4.95 -9.21
N LEU A 57 8.49 6.22 -9.59
CA LEU A 57 9.19 7.18 -8.74
C LEU A 57 8.40 7.45 -7.45
N CYS A 58 7.09 7.67 -7.55
CA CYS A 58 6.21 7.89 -6.40
C CYS A 58 6.25 6.70 -5.43
N VAL A 59 6.19 5.47 -5.95
CA VAL A 59 6.33 4.23 -5.18
C VAL A 59 7.65 4.19 -4.41
N LYS A 60 8.77 4.48 -5.08
CA LYS A 60 10.10 4.49 -4.45
C LYS A 60 10.20 5.53 -3.33
N MET A 61 9.65 6.72 -3.55
CA MET A 61 9.64 7.80 -2.55
C MET A 61 8.78 7.40 -1.33
N LEU A 62 7.61 6.80 -1.53
CA LEU A 62 6.74 6.32 -0.45
C LEU A 62 7.40 5.20 0.36
N VAL A 63 8.07 4.26 -0.29
CA VAL A 63 8.82 3.20 0.40
C VAL A 63 9.94 3.79 1.25
N ALA A 64 10.72 4.71 0.70
CA ALA A 64 11.80 5.38 1.43
C ALA A 64 11.25 6.18 2.63
N TYR A 65 10.19 6.94 2.43
CA TYR A 65 9.51 7.70 3.49
C TYR A 65 9.01 6.79 4.61
N SER A 66 8.33 5.70 4.25
CA SER A 66 7.77 4.75 5.22
C SER A 66 8.87 4.05 6.02
N PHE A 67 9.96 3.64 5.38
CA PHE A 67 11.10 3.04 6.05
C PHE A 67 11.76 4.02 7.02
N THR A 68 12.02 5.26 6.56
CA THR A 68 12.59 6.32 7.39
C THR A 68 11.68 6.62 8.59
N GLY A 69 10.36 6.70 8.38
CA GLY A 69 9.39 6.89 9.45
C GLY A 69 9.44 5.77 10.50
N THR A 70 9.57 4.52 10.07
CA THR A 70 9.71 3.37 10.99
C THR A 70 10.98 3.45 11.82
N VAL A 71 12.11 3.80 11.20
CA VAL A 71 13.39 3.97 11.89
C VAL A 71 13.32 5.10 12.92
N VAL A 72 12.77 6.27 12.53
CA VAL A 72 12.62 7.43 13.41
C VAL A 72 11.70 7.07 14.59
N TYR A 73 10.54 6.48 14.33
CA TYR A 73 9.60 6.07 15.39
C TYR A 73 10.23 5.09 16.36
N SER A 74 10.93 4.07 15.88
CA SER A 74 11.61 3.09 16.71
C SER A 74 12.71 3.72 17.57
N SER A 75 13.45 4.67 17.00
CA SER A 75 14.48 5.42 17.73
C SER A 75 13.88 6.31 18.83
N MET A 76 12.77 7.00 18.54
CA MET A 76 12.08 7.83 19.54
C MET A 76 11.61 7.01 20.75
N LYS A 77 11.05 5.82 20.52
CA LYS A 77 10.62 4.92 21.62
C LYS A 77 11.79 4.49 22.51
N LEU A 78 12.98 4.29 21.95
CA LEU A 78 14.19 4.03 22.73
C LEU A 78 14.60 5.21 23.61
N PHE A 79 14.58 6.42 23.08
CA PHE A 79 14.90 7.63 23.84
C PHE A 79 13.88 7.92 24.96
N GLU A 80 12.60 7.59 24.73
CA GLU A 80 11.53 7.76 25.72
C GLU A 80 11.54 6.70 26.82
N LYS A 81 12.33 5.62 26.70
CA LYS A 81 12.40 4.52 27.68
C LYS A 81 12.61 5.01 29.11
N GLY A 82 13.51 5.99 29.29
CA GLY A 82 13.81 6.57 30.62
C GLY A 82 12.62 7.30 31.24
N LYS A 83 11.91 8.11 30.46
CA LYS A 83 10.72 8.86 30.89
C LYS A 83 9.55 7.91 31.21
N CYS A 84 9.37 6.89 30.39
CA CYS A 84 8.35 5.88 30.61
C CYS A 84 8.59 5.10 31.90
N LYS A 85 9.83 4.69 32.22
CA LYS A 85 10.18 4.04 33.46
C LYS A 85 9.90 4.91 34.68
N ALA A 86 10.25 6.21 34.63
CA ALA A 86 9.96 7.15 35.73
C ALA A 86 8.44 7.26 35.96
N PHE A 87 7.65 7.38 34.92
CA PHE A 87 6.19 7.46 35.00
C PHE A 87 5.54 6.20 35.61
N HIS A 88 6.04 5.00 35.26
CA HIS A 88 5.52 3.74 35.78
C HIS A 88 5.91 3.53 37.26
N LEU A 89 7.09 4.00 37.69
CA LEU A 89 7.51 4.00 39.10
C LEU A 89 6.58 4.85 39.96
N GLU A 90 6.18 6.03 39.51
CA GLU A 90 5.24 6.91 40.22
C GLU A 90 3.84 6.29 40.35
N ARG A 91 3.36 5.57 39.33
CA ARG A 91 2.00 5.00 39.29
C ARG A 91 1.87 3.59 39.88
N LYS A 92 2.94 2.92 40.28
CA LYS A 92 2.93 1.51 40.70
C LYS A 92 2.20 0.59 39.67
N SER A 93 2.24 0.93 38.41
CA SER A 93 1.56 0.19 37.34
C SER A 93 2.47 -0.95 36.88
N ASN A 94 2.14 -2.16 37.30
CA ASN A 94 2.82 -3.37 36.83
C ASN A 94 2.27 -3.77 35.47
N GLY A 95 3.12 -3.83 34.44
CA GLY A 95 2.76 -4.59 33.24
C GLY A 95 3.18 -4.08 31.87
N ASN A 96 3.51 -2.80 31.69
CA ASN A 96 3.92 -2.33 30.37
C ASN A 96 5.43 -2.12 30.28
N TYR A 97 6.07 -2.80 29.35
CA TYR A 97 7.51 -2.65 29.10
C TYR A 97 7.79 -1.38 28.28
N CYS A 98 8.63 -0.52 28.84
CA CYS A 98 9.01 0.75 28.23
C CYS A 98 10.06 0.58 27.12
N GLY A 99 9.91 1.34 26.03
CA GLY A 99 10.89 1.37 24.94
C GLY A 99 10.68 0.31 23.87
N LEU A 100 9.60 -0.46 23.92
CA LEU A 100 9.19 -1.35 22.82
C LEU A 100 8.41 -0.57 21.76
N ILE A 101 8.49 -1.01 20.52
CA ILE A 101 7.80 -0.40 19.37
C ILE A 101 6.28 -0.48 19.53
N ALA A 102 5.78 -1.59 20.08
CA ALA A 102 4.38 -1.75 20.44
C ALA A 102 4.26 -2.12 21.92
N PRO A 103 3.17 -1.70 22.60
CA PRO A 103 2.92 -2.09 23.99
C PRO A 103 2.54 -3.57 24.01
N PHE A 104 3.45 -4.40 24.52
CA PHE A 104 3.20 -5.83 24.76
C PHE A 104 3.12 -6.10 26.25
N TRP A 105 2.12 -6.88 26.64
CA TRP A 105 2.13 -7.54 27.94
C TRP A 105 2.83 -8.89 27.80
N LEU A 106 3.85 -9.11 28.60
CA LEU A 106 4.62 -10.36 28.61
C LEU A 106 4.60 -10.94 30.03
N PRO A 107 4.43 -12.26 30.19
CA PRO A 107 4.38 -12.91 31.51
C PRO A 107 5.76 -13.07 32.17
N PHE A 108 6.82 -12.55 31.59
CA PHE A 108 8.21 -12.64 32.03
C PHE A 108 8.94 -11.30 31.88
N GLU A 109 9.95 -11.07 32.71
CA GLU A 109 10.76 -9.87 32.65
C GLU A 109 11.67 -9.89 31.41
N ILE A 110 11.70 -8.79 30.64
CA ILE A 110 12.54 -8.65 29.44
C ILE A 110 13.59 -7.54 29.58
N ASP A 111 13.65 -6.84 30.69
CA ASP A 111 14.42 -5.60 30.84
C ASP A 111 15.92 -5.83 31.06
N TYR A 112 16.40 -7.05 30.81
CA TYR A 112 17.81 -7.41 30.91
C TYR A 112 18.46 -7.69 29.56
N PHE A 113 19.77 -7.47 29.50
CA PHE A 113 20.57 -7.79 28.32
C PHE A 113 20.81 -9.32 28.24
N PRO A 114 20.67 -9.97 27.04
CA PRO A 114 20.38 -9.43 25.71
C PRO A 114 18.90 -9.43 25.31
N VAL A 115 17.99 -9.91 26.18
CA VAL A 115 16.58 -10.22 25.85
C VAL A 115 15.83 -8.99 25.37
N PHE A 116 16.02 -7.83 26.02
CA PHE A 116 15.41 -6.58 25.58
C PHE A 116 15.78 -6.22 24.13
N HIS A 117 17.04 -6.37 23.74
CA HIS A 117 17.50 -6.04 22.40
C HIS A 117 16.97 -7.00 21.36
N LEU A 118 16.81 -8.29 21.69
CA LEU A 118 16.21 -9.28 20.81
C LEU A 118 14.71 -8.98 20.57
N TRP A 119 13.97 -8.61 21.60
CA TRP A 119 12.57 -8.20 21.47
C TRP A 119 12.40 -6.92 20.68
N LEU A 120 13.29 -5.94 20.87
CA LEU A 120 13.31 -4.71 20.08
C LEU A 120 13.56 -5.02 18.60
N LEU A 121 14.57 -5.84 18.31
CA LEU A 121 14.88 -6.26 16.93
C LEU A 121 13.71 -7.02 16.30
N TYR A 122 13.13 -7.96 17.05
CA TYR A 122 11.94 -8.69 16.59
C TYR A 122 10.78 -7.74 16.26
N GLY A 123 10.46 -6.81 17.15
CA GLY A 123 9.41 -5.81 16.95
C GLY A 123 9.68 -4.92 15.73
N PHE A 124 10.94 -4.51 15.54
CA PHE A 124 11.35 -3.72 14.38
C PHE A 124 11.18 -4.50 13.07
N LEU A 125 11.64 -5.74 13.02
CA LEU A 125 11.49 -6.61 11.84
C LEU A 125 10.02 -6.90 11.53
N ALA A 126 9.21 -7.17 12.57
CA ALA A 126 7.78 -7.38 12.41
C ALA A 126 7.07 -6.12 11.84
N ALA A 127 7.40 -4.93 12.37
CA ALA A 127 6.88 -3.67 11.85
C ALA A 127 7.27 -3.44 10.38
N CYS A 128 8.53 -3.70 10.02
CA CYS A 128 8.99 -3.59 8.63
C CYS A 128 8.27 -4.57 7.69
N LEU A 129 8.03 -5.82 8.12
CA LEU A 129 7.30 -6.81 7.33
C LEU A 129 5.83 -6.42 7.13
N LEU A 130 5.15 -5.99 8.19
CA LEU A 130 3.76 -5.52 8.12
C LEU A 130 3.65 -4.31 7.20
N LEU A 131 4.53 -3.33 7.34
CA LEU A 131 4.58 -2.15 6.49
C LEU A 131 4.80 -2.51 5.03
N LYS A 132 5.75 -3.41 4.74
CA LYS A 132 6.00 -3.91 3.37
C LYS A 132 4.75 -4.53 2.77
N MET A 133 4.02 -5.35 3.52
CA MET A 133 2.78 -5.99 3.04
C MET A 133 1.69 -4.96 2.76
N CYS A 134 1.48 -4.00 3.67
CA CYS A 134 0.51 -2.91 3.47
C CYS A 134 0.83 -2.07 2.24
N LEU A 135 2.09 -1.67 2.07
CA LEU A 135 2.54 -0.92 0.90
C LEU A 135 2.32 -1.71 -0.40
N HIS A 136 2.67 -3.00 -0.41
CA HIS A 136 2.47 -3.85 -1.57
C HIS A 136 1.00 -3.91 -2.00
N ILE A 137 0.07 -4.12 -1.06
CA ILE A 137 -1.37 -4.13 -1.34
C ILE A 137 -1.85 -2.77 -1.86
N SER A 138 -1.42 -1.68 -1.22
CA SER A 138 -1.78 -0.33 -1.63
C SER A 138 -1.27 0.03 -3.02
N PHE A 139 -0.05 -0.40 -3.36
CA PHE A 139 0.52 -0.16 -4.68
C PHE A 139 -0.18 -0.93 -5.78
N ASN A 140 -0.56 -2.19 -5.54
CA ASN A 140 -1.34 -2.94 -6.51
C ASN A 140 -2.69 -2.27 -6.79
N ALA A 141 -3.36 -1.75 -5.76
CA ALA A 141 -4.59 -0.98 -5.93
C ALA A 141 -4.38 0.31 -6.73
N LEU A 142 -3.29 1.04 -6.45
CA LEU A 142 -2.91 2.24 -7.21
C LEU A 142 -2.58 1.93 -8.66
N GLU A 143 -1.86 0.85 -8.93
CA GLU A 143 -1.50 0.40 -10.27
C GLU A 143 -2.73 0.04 -11.08
N ILE A 144 -3.67 -0.73 -10.51
CA ILE A 144 -4.96 -1.04 -11.13
C ILE A 144 -5.72 0.25 -11.48
N ALA A 145 -5.90 1.15 -10.52
CA ALA A 145 -6.58 2.42 -10.73
C ALA A 145 -5.91 3.25 -11.83
N HIS A 146 -4.57 3.29 -11.84
CA HIS A 146 -3.78 4.01 -12.84
C HIS A 146 -3.99 3.45 -14.24
N HIS A 147 -3.95 2.12 -14.42
CA HIS A 147 -4.19 1.46 -15.70
C HIS A 147 -5.61 1.74 -16.21
N ILE A 148 -6.62 1.65 -15.34
CA ILE A 148 -8.00 1.95 -15.70
C ILE A 148 -8.15 3.40 -16.18
N ILE A 149 -7.58 4.37 -15.46
CA ILE A 149 -7.62 5.79 -15.83
C ILE A 149 -6.94 6.02 -17.19
N LEU A 150 -5.81 5.35 -17.46
CA LEU A 150 -5.13 5.44 -18.74
C LEU A 150 -5.94 4.88 -19.89
N ARG A 151 -6.62 3.75 -19.72
CA ARG A 151 -7.50 3.15 -20.73
C ARG A 151 -8.71 4.04 -21.00
N ILE A 152 -9.34 4.61 -19.98
CA ILE A 152 -10.44 5.57 -20.14
C ILE A 152 -9.97 6.82 -20.89
N HIS A 153 -8.79 7.33 -20.56
CA HIS A 153 -8.24 8.49 -21.26
C HIS A 153 -7.95 8.17 -22.75
N HIS A 154 -7.40 7.00 -23.03
CA HIS A 154 -7.17 6.53 -24.41
C HIS A 154 -8.47 6.38 -25.18
N LEU A 155 -9.49 5.74 -24.59
CA LEU A 155 -10.83 5.64 -25.17
C LEU A 155 -11.42 7.02 -25.52
N ARG A 156 -11.27 7.99 -24.63
CA ARG A 156 -11.70 9.38 -24.87
C ARG A 156 -11.01 9.99 -26.10
N ILE A 157 -9.70 9.79 -26.25
CA ILE A 157 -8.95 10.30 -27.42
C ILE A 157 -9.45 9.64 -28.69
N MET A 158 -9.56 8.30 -28.70
CA MET A 158 -10.09 7.55 -29.85
C MET A 158 -11.49 8.01 -30.24
N PHE A 159 -12.34 8.27 -29.26
CA PHE A 159 -13.70 8.76 -29.49
C PHE A 159 -13.71 10.16 -30.14
N LEU A 160 -12.87 11.09 -29.68
CA LEU A 160 -12.73 12.41 -30.28
C LEU A 160 -12.20 12.34 -31.72
N GLU A 161 -11.27 11.43 -31.99
CA GLU A 161 -10.73 11.20 -33.33
C GLU A 161 -11.77 10.64 -34.33
N CYS A 162 -12.80 9.93 -33.82
CA CYS A 162 -13.90 9.45 -34.67
C CYS A 162 -14.64 10.61 -35.37
N PHE A 163 -14.88 11.70 -34.64
CA PHE A 163 -15.63 12.86 -35.20
C PHE A 163 -14.79 13.75 -36.10
N ASN A 164 -13.47 13.69 -36.00
CA ASN A 164 -12.56 14.42 -36.87
C ASN A 164 -12.34 13.73 -38.23
N SER A 165 -12.90 12.54 -38.43
CA SER A 165 -12.77 11.78 -39.67
C SER A 165 -13.90 12.16 -40.66
N GLY A 166 -13.57 12.77 -41.78
CA GLY A 166 -14.53 13.37 -42.72
C GLY A 166 -15.45 12.41 -43.52
N SER A 167 -15.38 11.08 -43.30
CA SER A 167 -16.22 10.10 -44.00
C SER A 167 -17.11 9.32 -43.03
N ASN A 168 -18.42 9.30 -43.32
CA ASN A 168 -19.41 8.57 -42.49
C ASN A 168 -19.10 7.08 -42.33
N GLN A 169 -18.48 6.44 -43.31
CA GLN A 169 -18.11 5.02 -43.24
C GLN A 169 -16.95 4.80 -42.26
N ILE A 170 -15.96 5.68 -42.29
CA ILE A 170 -14.81 5.63 -41.37
C ILE A 170 -15.27 5.90 -39.94
N ILE A 171 -16.18 6.85 -39.73
CA ILE A 171 -16.76 7.17 -38.43
C ILE A 171 -17.45 5.95 -37.83
N ARG A 172 -18.26 5.21 -38.62
CA ARG A 172 -18.94 4.00 -38.13
C ARG A 172 -17.98 2.92 -37.69
N VAL A 173 -16.92 2.65 -38.46
CA VAL A 173 -15.90 1.65 -38.12
C VAL A 173 -15.14 2.03 -36.82
N LYS A 174 -14.69 3.28 -36.74
CA LYS A 174 -13.98 3.77 -35.54
C LYS A 174 -14.88 3.76 -34.31
N LEU A 175 -16.16 4.13 -34.45
CA LEU A 175 -17.11 4.09 -33.35
C LEU A 175 -17.35 2.65 -32.88
N ALA A 176 -17.47 1.68 -33.76
CA ALA A 176 -17.57 0.27 -33.42
C ALA A 176 -16.34 -0.20 -32.62
N THR A 177 -15.13 0.23 -33.01
CA THR A 177 -13.89 -0.06 -32.27
C THR A 177 -13.91 0.57 -30.88
N CYS A 178 -14.38 1.81 -30.74
CA CYS A 178 -14.51 2.45 -29.41
C CYS A 178 -15.51 1.71 -28.52
N VAL A 179 -16.62 1.20 -29.07
CA VAL A 179 -17.61 0.40 -28.31
C VAL A 179 -17.00 -0.92 -27.84
N LEU A 180 -16.24 -1.60 -28.70
CA LEU A 180 -15.54 -2.84 -28.33
C LEU A 180 -14.50 -2.60 -27.24
N TYR A 181 -13.72 -1.50 -27.34
CA TYR A 181 -12.75 -1.13 -26.32
C TYR A 181 -13.40 -0.77 -24.99
N HIS A 182 -14.53 -0.04 -25.03
CA HIS A 182 -15.31 0.26 -23.82
C HIS A 182 -15.80 -1.02 -23.13
N LYS A 183 -16.28 -1.99 -23.89
CA LYS A 183 -16.70 -3.29 -23.38
C LYS A 183 -15.54 -4.03 -22.71
N GLU A 184 -14.35 -4.06 -23.33
CA GLU A 184 -13.13 -4.68 -22.75
C GLU A 184 -12.70 -4.02 -21.42
N ILE A 185 -12.94 -2.71 -21.23
CA ILE A 185 -12.63 -2.02 -19.99
C ILE A 185 -13.59 -2.40 -18.84
N LEU A 186 -14.83 -2.79 -19.20
CA LEU A 186 -15.88 -3.12 -18.22
C LEU A 186 -15.91 -4.61 -17.82
N GLU A 187 -15.37 -5.50 -18.62
CA GLU A 187 -15.25 -6.95 -18.38
C GLU A 187 -14.01 -7.27 -17.52
#